data_4a3a3b9fd74e694e8f5fd573ae5d6d04
#
_entry.id   4a3a3b9fd74e694e8f5fd573ae5d6d04
#
_cell.length_a   1.000
_cell.length_b   1.000
_cell.length_c   1.000
_cell.angle_alpha   90.00
_cell.angle_beta   90.00
_cell.angle_gamma   90.00
#
_symmetry.space_group_name_H-M   'P 1'
#
loop_
_entity.id
_entity.type
_entity.pdbx_description
1 polymer ?
#
loop_
_entity_poly.entity_id
_entity_poly.type
_entity_poly.pdbx_seq_one_letter_code
_entity_poly.pdbx_strand_id
1 'polypeptide(L)'
;AYNYDSRGNQTKVTYENGDYREDTYDARNLKTVSKYYQADGTQTLQTNYQYDDQYRLTKMTDAKKSGSERKAYRYTYTGYDGFGRTAWTAEVSQEAEPTDAQIAKHKISYSYDTEDKITEVAYALAEDGRVESLHYAYDKNQYLIAIKAKIKGSDEEKLIRKYRYNERGKLFTIVDFTDYRDKNESYVARFYEYDALDRVSSMTYKSGTTVLEAYTYSYDKNNNIVKKTEKNSTAKEEKDHTDQTTEYTYNALGRLTKSVVTDHKKNEEKTTTTYSYDSAGNRTKKVKGEEETAYTYNGLNQLLKAKTTKGDTVKNDISYEYDVNGNQ
;
A
#
# COMPACT_ATOMS: atom_id res chain seq x y z
N ALA A 1 -12.07 15.39 20.90
CA ALA A 1 -13.30 16.18 20.87
C ALA A 1 -13.43 16.90 19.53
N TYR A 2 -14.66 17.24 19.13
CA TYR A 2 -14.98 17.92 17.87
C TYR A 2 -15.86 19.12 18.12
N ASN A 3 -15.58 20.24 17.47
CA ASN A 3 -16.43 21.42 17.47
C ASN A 3 -16.92 21.70 16.04
N TYR A 4 -18.11 22.25 15.92
CA TYR A 4 -18.74 22.54 14.64
C TYR A 4 -19.30 23.98 14.64
N ASP A 5 -19.38 24.59 13.46
CA ASP A 5 -20.10 25.85 13.27
C ASP A 5 -21.59 25.60 13.11
N SER A 6 -22.39 26.71 12.99
CA SER A 6 -23.84 26.63 12.80
C SER A 6 -24.25 25.98 11.47
N ARG A 7 -23.37 25.83 10.52
CA ARG A 7 -23.58 25.20 9.21
C ARG A 7 -23.15 23.72 9.19
N GLY A 8 -22.67 23.20 10.34
CA GLY A 8 -22.21 21.83 10.47
C GLY A 8 -20.77 21.58 10.03
N ASN A 9 -19.99 22.60 9.71
CA ASN A 9 -18.58 22.43 9.37
C ASN A 9 -17.76 22.16 10.64
N GLN A 10 -16.86 21.20 10.59
CA GLN A 10 -15.98 20.85 11.72
C GLN A 10 -14.87 21.90 11.88
N THR A 11 -15.01 22.80 12.84
CA THR A 11 -14.10 23.92 13.05
C THR A 11 -12.91 23.60 13.95
N LYS A 12 -13.03 22.55 14.80
CA LYS A 12 -11.91 22.11 15.64
C LYS A 12 -11.96 20.61 15.89
N VAL A 13 -10.79 19.99 15.86
CA VAL A 13 -10.55 18.62 16.31
C VAL A 13 -9.49 18.65 17.39
N THR A 14 -9.80 18.18 18.61
CA THR A 14 -8.82 18.00 19.66
C THR A 14 -8.55 16.53 19.83
N TYR A 15 -7.28 16.13 19.73
CA TYR A 15 -6.78 14.78 19.91
C TYR A 15 -6.60 14.46 21.39
N GLU A 16 -6.45 13.19 21.72
CA GLU A 16 -6.37 12.74 23.14
C GLU A 16 -5.08 13.20 23.83
N ASN A 17 -3.97 13.37 23.08
CA ASN A 17 -2.71 13.93 23.59
C ASN A 17 -2.77 15.46 23.83
N GLY A 18 -3.92 16.09 23.58
CA GLY A 18 -4.14 17.51 23.74
C GLY A 18 -3.78 18.35 22.51
N ASP A 19 -3.12 17.80 21.51
CA ASP A 19 -2.90 18.49 20.22
C ASP A 19 -4.24 18.78 19.54
N TYR A 20 -4.29 19.80 18.70
CA TYR A 20 -5.53 20.11 18.04
C TYR A 20 -5.33 20.74 16.65
N ARG A 21 -6.36 20.60 15.82
CA ARG A 21 -6.48 21.26 14.53
C ARG A 21 -7.67 22.21 14.54
N GLU A 22 -7.49 23.39 13.98
CA GLU A 22 -8.55 24.37 13.73
C GLU A 22 -8.71 24.58 12.23
N ASP A 23 -9.97 24.51 11.76
CA ASP A 23 -10.33 24.68 10.37
C ASP A 23 -11.24 25.91 10.20
N THR A 24 -11.01 26.69 9.14
CA THR A 24 -11.87 27.78 8.71
C THR A 24 -12.46 27.49 7.34
N TYR A 25 -13.65 28.02 7.10
CA TYR A 25 -14.43 27.78 5.91
C TYR A 25 -14.93 29.10 5.31
N ASP A 26 -15.10 29.12 4.00
CA ASP A 26 -15.73 30.26 3.31
C ASP A 26 -17.27 30.17 3.35
N ALA A 27 -17.93 31.12 2.69
CA ALA A 27 -19.40 31.16 2.62
C ALA A 27 -20.01 29.96 1.88
N ARG A 28 -19.21 29.25 1.06
CA ARG A 28 -19.59 28.07 0.28
C ARG A 28 -19.38 26.77 1.03
N ASN A 29 -18.96 26.82 2.31
CA ASN A 29 -18.54 25.70 3.14
C ASN A 29 -17.26 25.00 2.64
N LEU A 30 -16.43 25.67 1.87
CA LEU A 30 -15.14 25.16 1.46
C LEU A 30 -14.07 25.53 2.51
N LYS A 31 -13.27 24.56 2.90
CA LYS A 31 -12.20 24.76 3.86
C LYS A 31 -11.11 25.66 3.27
N THR A 32 -10.84 26.79 3.90
CA THR A 32 -9.85 27.77 3.43
C THR A 32 -8.52 27.68 4.16
N VAL A 33 -8.54 27.29 5.44
CA VAL A 33 -7.33 27.16 6.26
C VAL A 33 -7.48 25.99 7.23
N SER A 34 -6.42 25.21 7.41
CA SER A 34 -6.21 24.30 8.54
C SER A 34 -4.98 24.75 9.33
N LYS A 35 -5.10 24.87 10.64
CA LYS A 35 -4.00 25.18 11.56
C LYS A 35 -3.83 24.03 12.55
N TYR A 36 -2.60 23.56 12.71
CA TYR A 36 -2.26 22.46 13.62
C TYR A 36 -1.46 22.98 14.80
N TYR A 37 -1.82 22.55 15.98
CA TYR A 37 -1.26 23.01 17.25
C TYR A 37 -0.86 21.83 18.13
N GLN A 38 0.22 21.98 18.87
CA GLN A 38 0.55 21.14 20.01
C GLN A 38 -0.37 21.47 21.19
N ALA A 39 -0.42 20.59 22.20
CA ALA A 39 -1.24 20.76 23.40
C ALA A 39 -0.95 22.07 24.16
N ASP A 40 0.29 22.56 24.08
CA ASP A 40 0.71 23.84 24.67
C ASP A 40 0.27 25.10 23.88
N GLY A 41 -0.47 24.91 22.80
CA GLY A 41 -0.93 25.97 21.91
C GLY A 41 0.11 26.42 20.87
N THR A 42 1.27 25.77 20.80
CA THR A 42 2.27 26.07 19.76
C THR A 42 1.78 25.62 18.40
N GLN A 43 1.56 26.56 17.47
CA GLN A 43 1.16 26.24 16.10
C GLN A 43 2.34 25.67 15.31
N THR A 44 2.21 24.44 14.82
CA THR A 44 3.25 23.69 14.10
C THR A 44 3.15 23.85 12.59
N LEU A 45 1.94 23.75 12.04
CA LEU A 45 1.67 23.76 10.61
C LEU A 45 0.45 24.63 10.30
N GLN A 46 0.43 25.21 9.11
CA GLN A 46 -0.75 25.81 8.51
C GLN A 46 -0.84 25.39 7.05
N THR A 47 -2.03 24.96 6.61
CA THR A 47 -2.35 24.68 5.22
C THR A 47 -3.44 25.64 4.76
N ASN A 48 -3.19 26.37 3.67
CA ASN A 48 -4.19 27.22 3.01
C ASN A 48 -4.69 26.51 1.75
N TYR A 49 -5.96 26.64 1.46
CA TYR A 49 -6.66 25.99 0.34
C TYR A 49 -7.30 27.04 -0.57
N GLN A 50 -7.18 26.85 -1.88
CA GLN A 50 -7.83 27.68 -2.89
C GLN A 50 -8.63 26.81 -3.85
N TYR A 51 -9.75 27.33 -4.34
CA TYR A 51 -10.70 26.61 -5.17
C TYR A 51 -11.06 27.44 -6.41
N ASP A 52 -11.42 26.74 -7.47
CA ASP A 52 -12.01 27.39 -8.64
C ASP A 52 -13.51 27.69 -8.45
N ASP A 53 -14.12 28.26 -9.48
CA ASP A 53 -15.55 28.61 -9.47
C ASP A 53 -16.48 27.38 -9.47
N GLN A 54 -15.95 26.20 -9.74
CA GLN A 54 -16.66 24.92 -9.68
C GLN A 54 -16.42 24.19 -8.34
N TYR A 55 -15.87 24.90 -7.33
CA TYR A 55 -15.57 24.35 -5.98
C TYR A 55 -14.50 23.27 -5.93
N ARG A 56 -13.67 23.11 -6.97
CA ARG A 56 -12.59 22.13 -7.02
C ARG A 56 -11.30 22.74 -6.48
N LEU A 57 -10.56 21.97 -5.69
CA LEU A 57 -9.31 22.38 -5.07
C LEU A 57 -8.21 22.58 -6.13
N THR A 58 -7.72 23.82 -6.30
CA THR A 58 -6.70 24.16 -7.28
C THR A 58 -5.32 24.38 -6.69
N LYS A 59 -5.25 24.80 -5.41
CA LYS A 59 -3.96 25.07 -4.75
C LYS A 59 -4.03 24.76 -3.26
N MET A 60 -2.97 24.14 -2.74
CA MET A 60 -2.65 24.07 -1.31
C MET A 60 -1.29 24.73 -1.07
N THR A 61 -1.18 25.43 0.06
CA THR A 61 0.10 26.02 0.52
C THR A 61 0.34 25.61 1.96
N ASP A 62 1.39 24.82 2.19
CA ASP A 62 1.83 24.45 3.53
C ASP A 62 2.89 25.42 4.04
N ALA A 63 2.69 25.92 5.25
CA ALA A 63 3.58 26.85 5.93
C ALA A 63 3.91 26.38 7.34
N LYS A 64 5.17 26.47 7.74
CA LYS A 64 5.67 26.17 9.08
C LYS A 64 6.31 27.39 9.72
N LYS A 65 6.46 27.36 11.04
CA LYS A 65 7.15 28.42 11.77
C LYS A 65 8.63 28.42 11.43
N SER A 66 9.18 29.59 11.12
CA SER A 66 10.60 29.83 10.87
C SER A 66 10.99 31.11 11.64
N GLY A 67 11.65 30.95 12.80
CA GLY A 67 11.87 32.05 13.73
C GLY A 67 10.57 32.63 14.29
N SER A 68 10.37 33.96 14.18
CA SER A 68 9.14 34.67 14.57
C SER A 68 8.06 34.66 13.49
N GLU A 69 8.38 34.30 12.27
CA GLU A 69 7.51 34.35 11.11
C GLU A 69 7.03 32.94 10.70
N ARG A 70 5.96 32.90 9.93
CA ARG A 70 5.47 31.70 9.27
C ARG A 70 5.79 31.77 7.79
N LYS A 71 6.54 30.78 7.30
CA LYS A 71 6.97 30.72 5.89
C LYS A 71 6.39 29.50 5.21
N ALA A 72 5.90 29.70 3.99
CA ALA A 72 5.56 28.59 3.12
C ALA A 72 6.79 27.73 2.87
N TYR A 73 6.59 26.44 2.64
CA TYR A 73 7.67 25.53 2.29
C TYR A 73 7.24 24.51 1.21
N ARG A 74 5.93 24.41 0.92
CA ARG A 74 5.39 23.51 -0.10
C ARG A 74 4.13 24.09 -0.71
N TYR A 75 4.04 23.98 -2.02
CA TYR A 75 2.88 24.38 -2.83
C TYR A 75 2.44 23.18 -3.65
N THR A 76 1.18 22.82 -3.57
CA THR A 76 0.56 21.76 -4.39
C THR A 76 -0.50 22.38 -5.27
N TYR A 77 -0.45 22.09 -6.56
CA TYR A 77 -1.38 22.61 -7.56
C TYR A 77 -2.11 21.45 -8.23
N THR A 78 -3.37 21.67 -8.58
CA THR A 78 -4.19 20.73 -9.34
C THR A 78 -4.93 21.50 -10.44
N GLY A 79 -4.77 21.05 -11.67
CA GLY A 79 -5.53 21.54 -12.81
C GLY A 79 -6.51 20.48 -13.31
N TYR A 80 -7.62 20.94 -13.86
CA TYR A 80 -8.71 20.08 -14.31
C TYR A 80 -8.97 20.26 -15.80
N ASP A 81 -9.47 19.20 -16.45
CA ASP A 81 -9.96 19.27 -17.84
C ASP A 81 -11.41 19.79 -17.88
N GLY A 82 -11.95 19.92 -19.11
CA GLY A 82 -13.31 20.38 -19.34
C GLY A 82 -14.41 19.46 -18.78
N PHE A 83 -14.07 18.21 -18.46
CA PHE A 83 -14.97 17.23 -17.83
C PHE A 83 -14.86 17.21 -16.30
N GLY A 84 -13.95 17.99 -15.71
CA GLY A 84 -13.72 18.05 -14.28
C GLY A 84 -12.75 16.98 -13.74
N ARG A 85 -12.10 16.21 -14.61
CA ARG A 85 -11.07 15.23 -14.23
C ARG A 85 -9.75 15.96 -13.99
N THR A 86 -8.90 15.40 -13.12
CA THR A 86 -7.55 15.95 -12.88
C THR A 86 -6.72 15.85 -14.17
N ALA A 87 -6.44 16.99 -14.80
CA ALA A 87 -5.59 17.05 -15.99
C ALA A 87 -4.10 17.07 -15.64
N TRP A 88 -3.76 17.66 -14.51
CA TRP A 88 -2.38 17.68 -14.02
C TRP A 88 -2.32 18.01 -12.53
N THR A 89 -1.21 17.60 -11.90
CA THR A 89 -0.81 18.02 -10.56
C THR A 89 0.63 18.53 -10.59
N ALA A 90 1.01 19.39 -9.62
CA ALA A 90 2.40 19.79 -9.42
C ALA A 90 2.67 20.03 -7.93
N GLU A 91 3.84 19.62 -7.45
CA GLU A 91 4.30 19.95 -6.11
C GLU A 91 5.66 20.67 -6.20
N VAL A 92 5.76 21.82 -5.55
CA VAL A 92 6.98 22.63 -5.52
C VAL A 92 7.33 22.94 -4.07
N SER A 93 8.54 22.56 -3.65
CA SER A 93 9.05 22.81 -2.30
C SER A 93 10.01 23.99 -2.30
N GLN A 94 9.52 25.15 -1.87
CA GLN A 94 10.30 26.41 -1.72
C GLN A 94 9.57 27.40 -0.80
N GLU A 95 10.24 28.48 -0.34
CA GLU A 95 9.63 29.49 0.51
C GLU A 95 8.79 30.51 -0.28
N ALA A 96 9.31 30.98 -1.41
CA ALA A 96 8.60 31.93 -2.26
C ALA A 96 7.54 31.23 -3.10
N GLU A 97 6.47 31.95 -3.45
CA GLU A 97 5.45 31.41 -4.37
C GLU A 97 6.08 31.05 -5.72
N PRO A 98 5.87 29.82 -6.23
CA PRO A 98 6.40 29.39 -7.51
C PRO A 98 5.86 30.20 -8.68
N THR A 99 6.72 30.50 -9.62
CA THR A 99 6.32 31.03 -10.93
C THR A 99 5.67 29.93 -11.78
N ASP A 100 4.89 30.33 -12.79
CA ASP A 100 4.27 29.38 -13.75
C ASP A 100 5.30 28.45 -14.40
N ALA A 101 6.50 28.96 -14.70
CA ALA A 101 7.59 28.18 -15.27
C ALA A 101 8.13 27.12 -14.29
N GLN A 102 8.17 27.43 -12.99
CA GLN A 102 8.56 26.47 -11.96
C GLN A 102 7.46 25.42 -11.75
N ILE A 103 6.19 25.83 -11.72
CA ILE A 103 5.05 24.91 -11.65
C ILE A 103 5.06 23.99 -12.86
N ALA A 104 5.25 24.51 -14.07
CA ALA A 104 5.28 23.73 -15.31
C ALA A 104 6.34 22.62 -15.30
N LYS A 105 7.52 22.88 -14.72
CA LYS A 105 8.61 21.89 -14.59
C LYS A 105 8.26 20.72 -13.68
N HIS A 106 7.34 20.91 -12.72
CA HIS A 106 6.96 19.89 -11.73
C HIS A 106 5.64 19.21 -12.07
N LYS A 107 5.07 19.48 -13.25
CA LYS A 107 3.79 18.88 -13.64
C LYS A 107 3.91 17.37 -13.86
N ILE A 108 2.92 16.67 -13.33
CA ILE A 108 2.53 15.32 -13.73
C ILE A 108 1.19 15.50 -14.43
N SER A 109 1.14 15.19 -15.72
CA SER A 109 -0.06 15.37 -16.57
C SER A 109 -0.74 14.04 -16.84
N TYR A 110 -2.06 14.05 -16.96
CA TYR A 110 -2.91 12.88 -17.16
C TYR A 110 -3.75 13.06 -18.42
N SER A 111 -3.75 12.07 -19.31
CA SER A 111 -4.66 11.96 -20.45
C SER A 111 -5.64 10.82 -20.21
N TYR A 112 -6.84 10.95 -20.74
CA TYR A 112 -7.93 10.01 -20.54
C TYR A 112 -8.58 9.62 -21.85
N ASP A 113 -9.16 8.42 -21.91
CA ASP A 113 -10.06 8.02 -22.97
C ASP A 113 -11.49 8.54 -22.74
N THR A 114 -12.39 8.14 -23.62
CA THR A 114 -13.82 8.50 -23.56
C THR A 114 -14.58 7.84 -22.41
N GLU A 115 -13.96 6.86 -21.72
CA GLU A 115 -14.51 6.11 -20.60
C GLU A 115 -13.84 6.44 -19.27
N ASP A 116 -13.17 7.62 -19.21
CA ASP A 116 -12.49 8.17 -18.04
C ASP A 116 -11.30 7.34 -17.53
N LYS A 117 -10.75 6.45 -18.36
CA LYS A 117 -9.55 5.72 -18.01
C LYS A 117 -8.29 6.48 -18.40
N ILE A 118 -7.31 6.47 -17.52
CA ILE A 118 -6.01 7.10 -17.79
C ILE A 118 -5.31 6.35 -18.93
N THR A 119 -5.01 7.06 -20.02
CA THR A 119 -4.25 6.54 -21.16
C THR A 119 -2.79 6.95 -21.12
N GLU A 120 -2.47 8.07 -20.45
CA GLU A 120 -1.10 8.54 -20.29
C GLU A 120 -0.90 9.25 -18.96
N VAL A 121 0.29 9.05 -18.36
CA VAL A 121 0.84 9.87 -17.29
C VAL A 121 2.19 10.38 -17.73
N ALA A 122 2.35 11.72 -17.85
CA ALA A 122 3.57 12.36 -18.32
C ALA A 122 4.25 13.16 -17.21
N TYR A 123 5.59 13.12 -17.16
CA TYR A 123 6.44 13.70 -16.13
C TYR A 123 7.32 14.82 -16.70
N ALA A 124 7.03 16.08 -16.38
CA ALA A 124 7.76 17.21 -16.91
C ALA A 124 9.23 17.29 -16.42
N LEU A 125 9.53 16.72 -15.24
CA LEU A 125 10.90 16.67 -14.68
C LEU A 125 11.77 15.54 -15.23
N ALA A 126 11.28 14.74 -16.18
CA ALA A 126 12.07 13.63 -16.71
C ALA A 126 13.40 14.13 -17.29
N GLU A 127 14.50 13.52 -16.85
CA GLU A 127 15.85 13.72 -17.39
C GLU A 127 16.10 12.73 -18.54
N ASP A 128 17.11 13.01 -19.38
CA ASP A 128 17.48 12.11 -20.46
C ASP A 128 17.77 10.69 -19.94
N GLY A 129 17.24 9.69 -20.64
CA GLY A 129 17.32 8.30 -20.23
C GLY A 129 16.38 7.90 -19.08
N ARG A 130 15.52 8.82 -18.60
CA ARG A 130 14.45 8.52 -17.62
C ARG A 130 13.10 8.37 -18.30
N VAL A 131 12.13 7.82 -17.58
CA VAL A 131 10.76 7.73 -18.07
C VAL A 131 10.16 9.12 -18.23
N GLU A 132 9.80 9.49 -19.43
CA GLU A 132 9.12 10.74 -19.77
C GLU A 132 7.60 10.59 -19.61
N SER A 133 7.04 9.45 -20.04
CA SER A 133 5.63 9.13 -19.84
C SER A 133 5.38 7.63 -19.74
N LEU A 134 4.25 7.27 -19.12
CA LEU A 134 3.68 5.94 -19.10
C LEU A 134 2.40 5.93 -19.91
N HIS A 135 2.27 4.96 -20.82
CA HIS A 135 1.12 4.77 -21.69
C HIS A 135 0.40 3.48 -21.29
N TYR A 136 -0.92 3.58 -21.08
CA TYR A 136 -1.79 2.51 -20.63
C TYR A 136 -2.69 2.06 -21.79
N ALA A 137 -2.68 0.78 -22.09
CA ALA A 137 -3.53 0.21 -23.12
C ALA A 137 -4.59 -0.71 -22.50
N TYR A 138 -5.82 -0.61 -22.99
CA TYR A 138 -6.97 -1.38 -22.54
C TYR A 138 -7.52 -2.22 -23.69
N ASP A 139 -8.17 -3.34 -23.36
CA ASP A 139 -8.91 -4.13 -24.33
C ASP A 139 -10.35 -3.61 -24.49
N LYS A 140 -11.14 -4.26 -25.36
CA LYS A 140 -12.53 -3.91 -25.62
C LYS A 140 -13.45 -4.07 -24.38
N ASN A 141 -13.03 -4.83 -23.38
CA ASN A 141 -13.74 -5.02 -22.10
C ASN A 141 -13.22 -4.08 -21.03
N GLN A 142 -12.39 -3.10 -21.40
CA GLN A 142 -11.80 -2.11 -20.50
C GLN A 142 -10.82 -2.68 -19.46
N TYR A 143 -10.27 -3.87 -19.68
CA TYR A 143 -9.18 -4.40 -18.88
C TYR A 143 -7.84 -3.83 -19.32
N LEU A 144 -7.01 -3.41 -18.36
CA LEU A 144 -5.63 -2.95 -18.63
C LEU A 144 -4.79 -4.12 -19.16
N ILE A 145 -4.31 -4.04 -20.42
CA ILE A 145 -3.55 -5.12 -21.06
C ILE A 145 -2.05 -4.82 -21.17
N ALA A 146 -1.66 -3.55 -21.18
CA ALA A 146 -0.24 -3.18 -21.28
C ALA A 146 0.05 -1.82 -20.63
N ILE A 147 1.27 -1.70 -20.12
CA ILE A 147 1.89 -0.43 -19.75
C ILE A 147 3.19 -0.32 -20.51
N LYS A 148 3.37 0.79 -21.22
CA LYS A 148 4.61 1.13 -21.91
C LYS A 148 5.21 2.38 -21.31
N ALA A 149 6.53 2.52 -21.39
CA ALA A 149 7.25 3.72 -21.00
C ALA A 149 7.86 4.38 -22.23
N LYS A 150 7.69 5.68 -22.35
CA LYS A 150 8.49 6.52 -23.24
C LYS A 150 9.69 7.03 -22.45
N ILE A 151 10.88 6.85 -23.01
CA ILE A 151 12.13 7.28 -22.39
C ILE A 151 12.55 8.59 -23.04
N LYS A 152 12.82 9.61 -22.24
CA LYS A 152 13.26 10.92 -22.74
C LYS A 152 14.57 10.79 -23.55
N GLY A 153 14.61 11.39 -24.72
CA GLY A 153 15.73 11.26 -25.66
C GLY A 153 15.69 9.97 -26.50
N SER A 154 14.61 9.21 -26.46
CA SER A 154 14.37 8.02 -27.31
C SER A 154 13.05 8.16 -28.07
N ASP A 155 13.03 7.78 -29.34
CA ASP A 155 11.81 7.75 -30.16
C ASP A 155 10.99 6.46 -29.93
N GLU A 156 11.53 5.49 -29.20
CA GLU A 156 10.88 4.20 -28.98
C GLU A 156 10.15 4.14 -27.64
N GLU A 157 8.93 3.59 -27.67
CA GLU A 157 8.24 3.15 -26.46
C GLU A 157 8.72 1.76 -26.05
N LYS A 158 9.00 1.58 -24.77
CA LYS A 158 9.38 0.29 -24.19
C LYS A 158 8.22 -0.31 -23.42
N LEU A 159 7.91 -1.56 -23.70
CA LEU A 159 6.93 -2.31 -22.93
C LEU A 159 7.52 -2.65 -21.56
N ILE A 160 6.84 -2.23 -20.48
CA ILE A 160 7.28 -2.49 -19.10
C ILE A 160 6.42 -3.53 -18.40
N ARG A 161 5.15 -3.66 -18.77
CA ARG A 161 4.26 -4.67 -18.19
C ARG A 161 3.15 -5.08 -19.16
N LYS A 162 2.83 -6.37 -19.18
CA LYS A 162 1.65 -6.95 -19.84
C LYS A 162 0.75 -7.68 -18.87
N TYR A 163 -0.55 -7.64 -19.16
CA TYR A 163 -1.57 -8.37 -18.42
C TYR A 163 -2.37 -9.23 -19.38
N ARG A 164 -2.82 -10.39 -18.92
CA ARG A 164 -3.76 -11.25 -19.64
C ARG A 164 -4.84 -11.72 -18.68
N TYR A 165 -6.05 -11.80 -19.19
CA TYR A 165 -7.23 -12.22 -18.46
C TYR A 165 -7.84 -13.47 -19.11
N ASN A 166 -8.41 -14.33 -18.30
CA ASN A 166 -9.15 -15.49 -18.80
C ASN A 166 -10.56 -15.07 -19.27
N GLU A 167 -11.32 -16.04 -19.79
CA GLU A 167 -12.69 -15.81 -20.31
C GLU A 167 -13.67 -15.29 -19.24
N ARG A 168 -13.35 -15.48 -17.96
CA ARG A 168 -14.13 -14.97 -16.82
C ARG A 168 -13.66 -13.62 -16.33
N GLY A 169 -12.73 -12.96 -17.04
CA GLY A 169 -12.15 -11.68 -16.67
C GLY A 169 -11.18 -11.74 -15.49
N LYS A 170 -10.73 -12.92 -15.08
CA LYS A 170 -9.73 -13.07 -14.02
C LYS A 170 -8.33 -12.92 -14.60
N LEU A 171 -7.49 -12.16 -13.89
CA LEU A 171 -6.09 -11.98 -14.25
C LEU A 171 -5.35 -13.32 -14.18
N PHE A 172 -4.83 -13.84 -15.31
CA PHE A 172 -4.11 -15.11 -15.29
C PHE A 172 -2.61 -14.99 -15.62
N THR A 173 -2.18 -13.86 -16.20
CA THR A 173 -0.75 -13.63 -16.42
C THR A 173 -0.40 -12.16 -16.24
N ILE A 174 0.70 -11.88 -15.55
CA ILE A 174 1.42 -10.61 -15.55
C ILE A 174 2.83 -10.88 -16.04
N VAL A 175 3.31 -10.09 -17.00
CA VAL A 175 4.71 -10.12 -17.45
C VAL A 175 5.32 -8.77 -17.11
N ASP A 176 6.34 -8.78 -16.26
CA ASP A 176 7.17 -7.62 -15.93
C ASP A 176 8.48 -7.71 -16.73
N PHE A 177 8.76 -6.71 -17.56
CA PHE A 177 10.01 -6.59 -18.30
C PHE A 177 11.02 -5.87 -17.41
N THR A 178 12.07 -6.58 -16.97
CA THR A 178 12.97 -6.12 -15.93
C THR A 178 14.04 -5.16 -16.44
N ASP A 179 14.32 -5.18 -17.73
CA ASP A 179 15.30 -4.29 -18.36
C ASP A 179 14.71 -3.60 -19.61
N TYR A 180 13.94 -2.54 -19.36
CA TYR A 180 13.42 -1.69 -20.43
C TYR A 180 14.51 -0.82 -21.10
N ARG A 181 15.75 -0.84 -20.59
CA ARG A 181 16.90 -0.09 -21.13
C ARG A 181 17.78 -0.92 -22.06
N ASP A 182 17.74 -2.24 -21.94
CA ASP A 182 18.55 -3.15 -22.74
C ASP A 182 17.71 -3.82 -23.86
N LYS A 183 18.40 -4.19 -24.95
CA LYS A 183 17.77 -4.89 -26.10
C LYS A 183 17.45 -6.35 -25.81
N ASN A 184 18.02 -6.93 -24.76
CA ASN A 184 17.70 -8.28 -24.27
C ASN A 184 16.51 -8.20 -23.34
N GLU A 185 15.33 -8.56 -23.82
CA GLU A 185 14.07 -8.56 -23.06
C GLU A 185 14.10 -9.59 -21.92
N SER A 186 14.79 -9.26 -20.84
CA SER A 186 14.67 -10.03 -19.59
C SER A 186 13.32 -9.76 -18.95
N TYR A 187 12.58 -10.79 -18.64
CA TYR A 187 11.28 -10.65 -18.00
C TYR A 187 11.03 -11.66 -16.89
N VAL A 188 10.18 -11.30 -15.96
CA VAL A 188 9.58 -12.20 -14.98
C VAL A 188 8.08 -12.27 -15.25
N ALA A 189 7.56 -13.48 -15.39
CA ALA A 189 6.14 -13.70 -15.59
C ALA A 189 5.51 -14.33 -14.35
N ARG A 190 4.33 -13.85 -13.96
CA ARG A 190 3.46 -14.42 -12.93
C ARG A 190 2.26 -15.05 -13.59
N PHE A 191 1.98 -16.30 -13.24
CA PHE A 191 0.84 -17.06 -13.72
C PHE A 191 -0.08 -17.37 -12.54
N TYR A 192 -1.38 -17.21 -12.75
CA TYR A 192 -2.41 -17.48 -11.75
C TYR A 192 -3.38 -18.51 -12.31
N GLU A 193 -3.74 -19.49 -11.50
CA GLU A 193 -4.84 -20.41 -11.76
C GLU A 193 -5.89 -20.24 -10.67
N TYR A 194 -7.12 -20.58 -11.00
CA TYR A 194 -8.28 -20.41 -10.12
C TYR A 194 -9.05 -21.72 -9.99
N ASP A 195 -9.61 -21.95 -8.83
CA ASP A 195 -10.55 -23.04 -8.62
C ASP A 195 -11.94 -22.70 -9.18
N ALA A 196 -12.89 -23.63 -9.00
CA ALA A 196 -14.25 -23.47 -9.50
C ALA A 196 -15.03 -22.31 -8.82
N LEU A 197 -14.56 -21.84 -7.66
CA LEU A 197 -15.13 -20.70 -6.92
C LEU A 197 -14.36 -19.39 -7.16
N ASP A 198 -13.53 -19.33 -8.21
CA ASP A 198 -12.73 -18.17 -8.57
C ASP A 198 -11.69 -17.73 -7.50
N ARG A 199 -11.25 -18.65 -6.63
CA ARG A 199 -10.16 -18.42 -5.69
C ARG A 199 -8.84 -18.86 -6.31
N VAL A 200 -7.75 -18.14 -6.02
CA VAL A 200 -6.43 -18.51 -6.54
C VAL A 200 -6.03 -19.91 -6.06
N SER A 201 -5.91 -20.86 -6.95
CA SER A 201 -5.46 -22.24 -6.65
C SER A 201 -3.96 -22.41 -6.87
N SER A 202 -3.36 -21.63 -7.77
CA SER A 202 -1.92 -21.68 -8.08
C SER A 202 -1.39 -20.29 -8.45
N MET A 203 -0.15 -20.04 -8.06
CA MET A 203 0.61 -18.88 -8.49
C MET A 203 2.05 -19.32 -8.77
N THR A 204 2.56 -19.01 -9.97
CA THR A 204 3.91 -19.38 -10.39
C THR A 204 4.64 -18.16 -10.95
N TYR A 205 5.87 -17.94 -10.49
CA TYR A 205 6.80 -16.96 -11.02
C TYR A 205 7.86 -17.64 -11.87
N LYS A 206 8.11 -17.11 -13.07
CA LYS A 206 9.10 -17.65 -14.02
C LYS A 206 9.96 -16.54 -14.62
N SER A 207 11.23 -16.84 -14.83
CA SER A 207 12.13 -16.09 -15.73
C SER A 207 12.44 -16.99 -16.93
N GLY A 208 11.93 -16.63 -18.10
CA GLY A 208 11.94 -17.53 -19.24
C GLY A 208 11.22 -18.85 -18.94
N THR A 209 11.93 -19.97 -19.05
CA THR A 209 11.44 -21.32 -18.73
C THR A 209 11.69 -21.72 -17.26
N THR A 210 12.53 -20.98 -16.54
CA THR A 210 12.93 -21.29 -15.17
C THR A 210 11.86 -20.87 -14.19
N VAL A 211 11.36 -21.80 -13.36
CA VAL A 211 10.48 -21.51 -12.23
C VAL A 211 11.32 -20.94 -11.10
N LEU A 212 10.99 -19.72 -10.68
CA LEU A 212 11.62 -19.04 -9.55
C LEU A 212 10.88 -19.36 -8.24
N GLU A 213 9.56 -19.23 -8.29
CA GLU A 213 8.66 -19.48 -7.16
C GLU A 213 7.38 -20.15 -7.64
N ALA A 214 6.85 -21.07 -6.84
CA ALA A 214 5.56 -21.70 -7.11
C ALA A 214 4.80 -21.89 -5.80
N TYR A 215 3.51 -21.56 -5.83
CA TYR A 215 2.59 -21.68 -4.72
C TYR A 215 1.32 -22.38 -5.19
N THR A 216 0.79 -23.30 -4.37
CA THR A 216 -0.55 -23.84 -4.56
C THR A 216 -1.37 -23.71 -3.30
N TYR A 217 -2.68 -23.55 -3.43
CA TYR A 217 -3.59 -23.33 -2.32
C TYR A 217 -4.79 -24.28 -2.43
N SER A 218 -5.21 -24.83 -1.30
CA SER A 218 -6.49 -25.51 -1.17
C SER A 218 -7.30 -24.85 -0.07
N TYR A 219 -8.61 -24.84 -0.23
CA TYR A 219 -9.52 -24.10 0.63
C TYR A 219 -10.61 -25.02 1.19
N ASP A 220 -11.12 -24.67 2.37
CA ASP A 220 -12.36 -25.23 2.88
C ASP A 220 -13.59 -24.50 2.29
N LYS A 221 -14.78 -24.95 2.69
CA LYS A 221 -16.06 -24.35 2.28
C LYS A 221 -16.29 -22.94 2.83
N ASN A 222 -15.53 -22.51 3.82
CA ASN A 222 -15.58 -21.17 4.41
C ASN A 222 -14.55 -20.22 3.81
N ASN A 223 -13.84 -20.65 2.74
CA ASN A 223 -12.75 -19.92 2.08
C ASN A 223 -11.46 -19.76 2.91
N ASN A 224 -11.30 -20.51 3.98
CA ASN A 224 -10.02 -20.57 4.68
C ASN A 224 -9.02 -21.42 3.88
N ILE A 225 -7.76 -20.99 3.79
CA ILE A 225 -6.70 -21.81 3.20
C ILE A 225 -6.38 -22.97 4.15
N VAL A 226 -6.64 -24.21 3.73
CA VAL A 226 -6.36 -25.41 4.53
C VAL A 226 -5.02 -26.06 4.18
N LYS A 227 -4.50 -25.77 2.97
CA LYS A 227 -3.18 -26.23 2.54
C LYS A 227 -2.52 -25.22 1.62
N LYS A 228 -1.23 -24.97 1.84
CA LYS A 228 -0.34 -24.20 0.97
C LYS A 228 0.86 -25.07 0.65
N THR A 229 1.26 -25.22 -0.62
CA THR A 229 2.61 -25.65 -0.99
C THR A 229 3.40 -24.45 -1.44
N GLU A 230 4.71 -24.50 -1.24
CA GLU A 230 5.63 -23.43 -1.56
C GLU A 230 6.96 -23.97 -2.04
N LYS A 231 7.37 -23.52 -3.24
CA LYS A 231 8.73 -23.74 -3.76
C LYS A 231 9.32 -22.39 -4.10
N ASN A 232 10.51 -22.11 -3.60
CA ASN A 232 11.25 -20.90 -3.90
C ASN A 232 12.71 -21.26 -4.13
N SER A 233 13.21 -20.90 -5.32
CA SER A 233 14.60 -21.14 -5.76
C SER A 233 15.32 -19.83 -6.11
N THR A 234 14.85 -18.68 -5.62
CA THR A 234 15.42 -17.35 -5.90
C THR A 234 16.65 -17.04 -5.05
N ALA A 235 16.83 -17.74 -3.92
CA ALA A 235 17.99 -17.55 -3.07
C ALA A 235 19.28 -17.98 -3.81
N LYS A 236 20.38 -17.28 -3.51
CA LYS A 236 21.67 -17.43 -4.19
C LYS A 236 22.29 -18.81 -3.94
N GLU A 237 22.04 -19.37 -2.75
CA GLU A 237 22.54 -20.68 -2.36
C GLU A 237 21.38 -21.68 -2.27
N GLU A 238 21.57 -22.88 -2.80
CA GLU A 238 20.55 -23.93 -2.84
C GLU A 238 20.05 -24.35 -1.45
N LYS A 239 20.88 -24.23 -0.42
CA LYS A 239 20.49 -24.52 0.98
C LYS A 239 19.36 -23.59 1.46
N ASP A 240 19.26 -22.38 0.90
CA ASP A 240 18.27 -21.35 1.26
C ASP A 240 16.99 -21.44 0.40
N HIS A 241 16.94 -22.36 -0.58
CA HIS A 241 15.73 -22.64 -1.33
C HIS A 241 14.67 -23.28 -0.43
N THR A 242 13.42 -22.92 -0.66
CA THR A 242 12.26 -23.48 0.06
C THR A 242 11.54 -24.53 -0.79
N ASP A 243 11.23 -25.68 -0.21
CA ASP A 243 10.28 -26.67 -0.73
C ASP A 243 9.49 -27.23 0.46
N GLN A 244 8.30 -26.71 0.69
CA GLN A 244 7.52 -27.05 1.87
C GLN A 244 6.02 -27.07 1.62
N THR A 245 5.31 -27.83 2.45
CA THR A 245 3.86 -27.83 2.54
C THR A 245 3.43 -27.35 3.92
N THR A 246 2.47 -26.44 3.99
CA THR A 246 1.82 -26.04 5.25
C THR A 246 0.35 -26.44 5.24
N GLU A 247 -0.07 -27.17 6.26
CA GLU A 247 -1.47 -27.51 6.50
C GLU A 247 -2.01 -26.68 7.66
N TYR A 248 -3.23 -26.17 7.52
CA TYR A 248 -3.87 -25.24 8.47
C TYR A 248 -5.16 -25.85 9.01
N THR A 249 -5.42 -25.65 10.29
CA THR A 249 -6.66 -26.04 10.97
C THR A 249 -7.29 -24.83 11.65
N TYR A 250 -8.60 -24.70 11.51
CA TYR A 250 -9.36 -23.57 12.05
C TYR A 250 -10.45 -24.05 13.02
N ASN A 251 -10.82 -23.21 13.96
CA ASN A 251 -11.99 -23.46 14.79
C ASN A 251 -13.28 -23.02 14.08
N ALA A 252 -14.43 -23.23 14.73
CA ALA A 252 -15.76 -22.89 14.18
C ALA A 252 -15.94 -21.37 13.89
N LEU A 253 -15.11 -20.50 14.48
CA LEU A 253 -15.11 -19.06 14.25
C LEU A 253 -14.09 -18.62 13.16
N GLY A 254 -13.51 -19.59 12.42
CA GLY A 254 -12.52 -19.31 11.36
C GLY A 254 -11.14 -18.86 11.89
N ARG A 255 -10.85 -19.02 13.19
CA ARG A 255 -9.55 -18.67 13.75
C ARG A 255 -8.57 -19.84 13.62
N LEU A 256 -7.34 -19.56 13.16
CA LEU A 256 -6.27 -20.56 12.97
C LEU A 256 -5.88 -21.17 14.33
N THR A 257 -6.09 -22.47 14.53
CA THR A 257 -5.73 -23.19 15.76
C THR A 257 -4.46 -24.00 15.64
N LYS A 258 -4.11 -24.42 14.41
CA LYS A 258 -2.92 -25.24 14.17
C LYS A 258 -2.37 -25.00 12.77
N SER A 259 -1.05 -24.98 12.63
CA SER A 259 -0.35 -25.13 11.37
C SER A 259 0.72 -26.22 11.47
N VAL A 260 0.88 -27.02 10.41
CA VAL A 260 1.92 -28.03 10.30
C VAL A 260 2.71 -27.73 9.04
N VAL A 261 3.97 -27.35 9.19
CA VAL A 261 4.92 -27.19 8.09
C VAL A 261 5.69 -28.49 7.91
N THR A 262 5.66 -29.05 6.70
CA THR A 262 6.49 -30.17 6.28
C THR A 262 7.57 -29.64 5.34
N ASP A 263 8.84 -29.79 5.72
CA ASP A 263 9.99 -29.39 4.92
C ASP A 263 10.48 -30.58 4.07
N HIS A 264 10.21 -30.51 2.75
CA HIS A 264 10.57 -31.59 1.82
C HIS A 264 12.07 -31.70 1.54
N LYS A 265 12.85 -30.65 1.83
CA LYS A 265 14.31 -30.66 1.73
C LYS A 265 14.98 -31.29 2.96
N LYS A 266 14.25 -31.44 4.06
CA LYS A 266 14.72 -32.01 5.32
C LYS A 266 14.03 -33.33 5.66
N ASN A 267 14.02 -34.26 4.71
CA ASN A 267 13.43 -35.59 4.91
C ASN A 267 12.03 -35.57 5.52
N GLU A 268 11.14 -34.69 5.02
CA GLU A 268 9.75 -34.53 5.50
C GLU A 268 9.66 -34.12 6.98
N GLU A 269 10.67 -33.36 7.47
CA GLU A 269 10.63 -32.84 8.84
C GLU A 269 9.39 -31.99 9.07
N LYS A 270 8.68 -32.25 10.17
CA LYS A 270 7.43 -31.55 10.50
C LYS A 270 7.59 -30.61 11.67
N THR A 271 7.23 -29.37 11.46
CA THR A 271 7.11 -28.38 12.53
C THR A 271 5.64 -28.03 12.76
N THR A 272 5.16 -28.33 13.96
CA THR A 272 3.78 -27.99 14.37
C THR A 272 3.78 -26.67 15.18
N THR A 273 2.84 -25.79 14.83
CA THR A 273 2.53 -24.60 15.64
C THR A 273 1.06 -24.63 16.01
N THR A 274 0.73 -24.39 17.28
CA THR A 274 -0.66 -24.28 17.78
C THR A 274 -0.93 -22.89 18.34
N TYR A 275 -2.21 -22.50 18.30
CA TYR A 275 -2.66 -21.18 18.72
C TYR A 275 -3.91 -21.30 19.58
N SER A 276 -3.96 -20.50 20.66
CA SER A 276 -5.13 -20.38 21.54
C SER A 276 -5.61 -18.94 21.56
N TYR A 277 -6.89 -18.76 21.85
CA TYR A 277 -7.56 -17.46 21.82
C TYR A 277 -8.49 -17.30 23.02
N ASP A 278 -8.66 -16.06 23.47
CA ASP A 278 -9.71 -15.70 24.42
C ASP A 278 -11.09 -15.55 23.74
N SER A 279 -12.09 -15.22 24.54
CA SER A 279 -13.46 -15.00 24.07
C SER A 279 -13.59 -13.78 23.14
N ALA A 280 -12.74 -12.76 23.32
CA ALA A 280 -12.72 -11.58 22.48
C ALA A 280 -12.03 -11.82 21.12
N GLY A 281 -11.32 -12.97 20.97
CA GLY A 281 -10.62 -13.32 19.74
C GLY A 281 -9.12 -12.97 19.77
N ASN A 282 -8.60 -12.46 20.85
CA ASN A 282 -7.18 -12.19 21.00
C ASN A 282 -6.40 -13.50 21.16
N ARG A 283 -5.25 -13.61 20.48
CA ARG A 283 -4.39 -14.79 20.58
C ARG A 283 -3.66 -14.81 21.93
N THR A 284 -4.03 -15.70 22.82
CA THR A 284 -3.44 -15.81 24.17
C THR A 284 -2.19 -16.65 24.21
N LYS A 285 -2.01 -17.60 23.25
CA LYS A 285 -0.88 -18.52 23.24
C LYS A 285 -0.49 -18.93 21.83
N LYS A 286 0.83 -19.11 21.59
CA LYS A 286 1.43 -19.75 20.42
C LYS A 286 2.47 -20.74 20.92
N VAL A 287 2.41 -22.00 20.45
CA VAL A 287 3.41 -23.03 20.75
C VAL A 287 4.00 -23.52 19.44
N LYS A 288 5.32 -23.48 19.29
CA LYS A 288 6.07 -24.00 18.15
C LYS A 288 7.20 -24.91 18.66
N GLY A 289 7.02 -26.24 18.48
CA GLY A 289 7.94 -27.22 19.10
C GLY A 289 7.96 -27.03 20.64
N GLU A 290 9.16 -26.77 21.16
CA GLU A 290 9.38 -26.52 22.60
C GLU A 290 9.24 -25.04 23.01
N GLU A 291 9.01 -24.14 22.05
CA GLU A 291 8.85 -22.71 22.32
C GLU A 291 7.38 -22.35 22.51
N GLU A 292 7.09 -21.70 23.64
CA GLU A 292 5.77 -21.16 23.96
C GLU A 292 5.84 -19.65 24.06
N THR A 293 4.93 -18.95 23.39
CA THR A 293 4.71 -17.51 23.55
C THR A 293 3.33 -17.27 24.16
N ALA A 294 3.28 -16.64 25.31
CA ALA A 294 2.07 -16.17 25.97
C ALA A 294 1.86 -14.68 25.68
N TYR A 295 0.60 -14.29 25.47
CA TYR A 295 0.18 -12.93 25.16
C TYR A 295 -0.86 -12.46 26.17
N THR A 296 -0.73 -11.21 26.63
CA THR A 296 -1.74 -10.58 27.50
C THR A 296 -2.22 -9.27 26.88
N TYR A 297 -3.46 -8.92 27.17
CA TYR A 297 -4.15 -7.77 26.55
C TYR A 297 -4.84 -6.93 27.64
N ASN A 298 -5.06 -5.65 27.34
CA ASN A 298 -5.92 -4.80 28.16
C ASN A 298 -7.40 -4.94 27.76
N GLY A 299 -8.28 -4.24 28.45
CA GLY A 299 -9.72 -4.25 28.19
C GLY A 299 -10.13 -3.66 26.82
N LEU A 300 -9.21 -3.01 26.11
CA LEU A 300 -9.39 -2.49 24.75
C LEU A 300 -8.83 -3.44 23.69
N ASN A 301 -8.46 -4.68 24.05
CA ASN A 301 -7.83 -5.68 23.17
C ASN A 301 -6.44 -5.26 22.62
N GLN A 302 -5.74 -4.34 23.30
CA GLN A 302 -4.38 -3.96 22.95
C GLN A 302 -3.40 -4.91 23.63
N LEU A 303 -2.38 -5.38 22.88
CA LEU A 303 -1.36 -6.31 23.38
C LEU A 303 -0.46 -5.64 24.41
N LEU A 304 -0.52 -6.06 25.69
CA LEU A 304 0.32 -5.53 26.76
C LEU A 304 1.65 -6.26 26.89
N LYS A 305 1.66 -7.55 26.60
CA LYS A 305 2.87 -8.37 26.80
C LYS A 305 2.92 -9.55 25.85
N ALA A 306 4.13 -9.86 25.37
CA ALA A 306 4.46 -11.09 24.66
C ALA A 306 5.70 -11.71 25.32
N LYS A 307 5.53 -12.86 25.97
CA LYS A 307 6.63 -13.58 26.66
C LYS A 307 6.85 -14.93 25.97
N THR A 308 8.05 -15.15 25.44
CA THR A 308 8.47 -16.43 24.84
C THR A 308 9.41 -17.18 25.75
N THR A 309 9.09 -18.46 26.00
CA THR A 309 9.92 -19.38 26.78
C THR A 309 10.25 -20.63 25.98
N LYS A 310 11.38 -21.26 26.30
CA LYS A 310 11.75 -22.61 25.86
C LYS A 310 12.09 -23.41 27.12
N GLY A 311 11.19 -24.34 27.53
CA GLY A 311 11.23 -24.89 28.87
C GLY A 311 11.18 -23.77 29.91
N ASP A 312 12.06 -23.81 30.90
CA ASP A 312 12.16 -22.79 31.97
C ASP A 312 12.92 -21.50 31.54
N THR A 313 13.51 -21.52 30.31
CA THR A 313 14.34 -20.39 29.84
C THR A 313 13.48 -19.35 29.13
N VAL A 314 13.52 -18.09 29.61
CA VAL A 314 12.93 -16.96 28.92
C VAL A 314 13.80 -16.57 27.73
N LYS A 315 13.22 -16.56 26.52
CA LYS A 315 13.87 -16.14 25.27
C LYS A 315 13.59 -14.68 24.93
N ASN A 316 12.34 -14.27 25.12
CA ASN A 316 11.87 -12.90 24.92
C ASN A 316 10.83 -12.55 25.96
N ASP A 317 10.87 -11.32 26.45
CA ASP A 317 9.84 -10.74 27.33
C ASP A 317 9.64 -9.28 26.95
N ILE A 318 8.63 -9.02 26.10
CA ILE A 318 8.37 -7.72 25.51
C ILE A 318 7.08 -7.18 26.11
N SER A 319 7.16 -5.97 26.65
CA SER A 319 5.99 -5.21 27.13
C SER A 319 5.68 -4.07 26.16
N TYR A 320 4.41 -3.75 26.03
CA TYR A 320 3.89 -2.71 25.16
C TYR A 320 3.07 -1.72 26.00
N GLU A 321 3.30 -0.45 25.74
CA GLU A 321 2.54 0.65 26.32
C GLU A 321 1.87 1.42 25.18
N TYR A 322 0.70 1.97 25.46
CA TYR A 322 -0.09 2.69 24.48
C TYR A 322 -0.45 4.06 25.02
N ASP A 323 -0.37 5.04 24.16
CA ASP A 323 -0.95 6.34 24.48
C ASP A 323 -2.50 6.26 24.43
N VAL A 324 -3.14 7.34 24.82
CA VAL A 324 -4.60 7.46 24.86
C VAL A 324 -5.26 7.36 23.48
N ASN A 325 -4.49 7.50 22.39
CA ASN A 325 -4.93 7.34 21.00
C ASN A 325 -4.72 5.90 20.49
N GLY A 326 -4.12 5.03 21.32
CA GLY A 326 -3.80 3.66 20.96
C GLY A 326 -2.52 3.51 20.14
N ASN A 327 -1.68 4.54 20.03
CA ASN A 327 -0.35 4.42 19.42
C ASN A 327 0.59 3.73 20.41
N GLN A 328 1.45 2.83 19.88
CA GLN A 328 2.43 2.06 20.62
C GLN A 328 3.74 2.83 20.77
#